data_8f1128c7fd389986fdfeb0d03ac186a4
#
_entry.id   8f1128c7fd389986fdfeb0d03ac186a4
#
_cell.length_a   1.000
_cell.length_b   1.000
_cell.length_c   1.000
_cell.angle_alpha   90.00
_cell.angle_beta   90.00
_cell.angle_gamma   90.00
#
_symmetry.space_group_name_H-M   'P 1'
#
loop_
_entity.id
_entity.type
_entity.pdbx_description
1 polymer ?
#
loop_
_entity_poly.entity_id
_entity_poly.type
_entity_poly.pdbx_seq_one_letter_code
_entity_poly.pdbx_strand_id
1 'polypeptide(L)'
;MSYLEHMNGDSVLHPNTEVVWIQKNRDYLWKHYAGQWIAVDGEELIAADPDPEVVFAEARRKGHPNALISGVRRKEYQGVRMIR
;
A
#
# COMPACT_ATOMS: atom_id res chain seq x y z
N MET A 1 2.20 -15.80 27.07
CA MET A 1 2.04 -15.45 26.66
C MET A 1 2.19 -15.19 26.11
N SER A 2 2.20 -15.53 26.19
CA SER A 2 2.15 -15.25 25.61
C SER A 2 2.09 -15.20 25.05
N TYR A 3 2.01 -15.54 24.61
CA TYR A 3 1.86 -15.14 23.87
C TYR A 3 1.54 -14.91 23.53
N LEU A 4 1.37 -15.20 23.76
CA LEU A 4 1.09 -14.73 23.29
C LEU A 4 1.52 -14.36 22.98
N GLU A 5 1.86 -14.68 23.19
CA GLU A 5 2.20 -14.26 22.82
C GLU A 5 2.67 -14.27 22.18
N HIS A 6 2.57 -14.82 21.91
CA HIS A 6 2.74 -14.73 21.17
C HIS A 6 2.48 -14.82 20.46
N MET A 7 2.09 -15.12 20.29
CA MET A 7 1.64 -15.06 19.66
C MET A 7 1.25 -14.74 19.22
N ASN A 8 0.97 -14.98 19.27
CA ASN A 8 0.56 -14.45 18.76
C ASN A 8 0.48 -13.80 18.35
N GLY A 9 -0.25 -14.53 18.22
CA GLY A 9 -0.38 -13.15 18.10
C GLY A 9 0.66 -12.44 17.27
N ASP A 10 1.50 -13.12 16.69
CA ASP A 10 2.55 -12.50 15.93
C ASP A 10 2.05 -11.73 14.75
N SER A 11 1.04 -12.24 14.06
CA SER A 11 0.55 -11.54 12.88
C SER A 11 0.02 -10.15 13.24
N VAL A 12 -0.51 -10.01 14.42
CA VAL A 12 -0.97 -8.72 14.90
C VAL A 12 0.21 -7.84 15.27
N LEU A 13 1.22 -8.43 15.87
CA LEU A 13 2.36 -7.69 16.36
C LEU A 13 3.37 -7.37 15.27
N HIS A 14 3.27 -8.04 14.16
CA HIS A 14 4.23 -7.87 13.06
C HIS A 14 3.50 -7.38 11.84
N PRO A 15 3.37 -6.06 11.71
CA PRO A 15 2.67 -5.52 10.56
C PRO A 15 3.30 -5.98 9.27
N ASN A 16 2.46 -6.06 8.27
CA ASN A 16 2.89 -6.44 6.95
C ASN A 16 3.96 -5.47 6.45
N THR A 17 5.03 -6.00 5.89
CA THR A 17 6.13 -5.19 5.40
C THR A 17 5.66 -4.16 4.38
N GLU A 18 4.77 -4.56 3.49
CA GLU A 18 4.27 -3.66 2.47
C GLU A 18 3.49 -2.51 3.06
N VAL A 19 2.68 -2.80 4.09
CA VAL A 19 1.93 -1.73 4.76
C VAL A 19 2.88 -0.74 5.40
N VAL A 20 3.92 -1.24 6.05
CA VAL A 20 4.90 -0.38 6.68
C VAL A 20 5.60 0.49 5.65
N TRP A 21 5.98 -0.11 4.54
CA TRP A 21 6.64 0.65 3.47
C TRP A 21 5.74 1.75 2.94
N ILE A 22 4.46 1.43 2.74
CA ILE A 22 3.50 2.42 2.24
C ILE A 22 3.37 3.58 3.22
N GLN A 23 3.31 3.29 4.51
CA GLN A 23 3.18 4.35 5.49
C GLN A 23 4.41 5.22 5.57
N LYS A 24 5.57 4.60 5.46
CA LYS A 24 6.82 5.37 5.49
C LYS A 24 6.96 6.26 4.28
N ASN A 25 6.38 5.86 3.16
CA ASN A 25 6.53 6.59 1.91
C ASN A 25 5.26 7.32 1.52
N ARG A 26 4.40 7.58 2.48
CA ARG A 26 3.09 8.15 2.22
C ARG A 26 3.16 9.47 1.47
N ASP A 27 4.04 10.37 1.90
CA ASP A 27 4.15 11.66 1.24
C ASP A 27 4.65 11.53 -0.19
N TYR A 28 5.61 10.64 -0.40
CA TYR A 28 6.13 10.38 -1.73
C TYR A 28 5.01 9.84 -2.64
N LEU A 29 4.21 8.91 -2.10
CA LEU A 29 3.13 8.33 -2.88
C LEU A 29 2.06 9.36 -3.21
N TRP A 30 1.72 10.20 -2.25
CA TRP A 30 0.77 11.28 -2.51
C TRP A 30 1.28 12.21 -3.59
N LYS A 31 2.56 12.49 -3.58
CA LYS A 31 3.13 13.44 -4.53
C LYS A 31 3.15 12.88 -5.95
N HIS A 32 3.42 11.59 -6.09
CA HIS A 32 3.65 11.01 -7.41
C HIS A 32 2.54 10.12 -7.92
N TYR A 33 1.71 9.58 -7.04
CA TYR A 33 0.73 8.58 -7.44
C TYR A 33 -0.66 8.85 -6.90
N ALA A 34 -0.95 10.08 -6.53
CA ALA A 34 -2.27 10.39 -5.99
C ALA A 34 -3.37 10.00 -6.97
N GLY A 35 -4.38 9.32 -6.47
CA GLY A 35 -5.49 8.89 -7.30
C GLY A 35 -5.25 7.61 -8.06
N GLN A 36 -4.09 6.98 -7.84
CA GLN A 36 -3.77 5.73 -8.52
C GLN A 36 -3.77 4.57 -7.55
N TRP A 37 -3.72 3.37 -8.10
CA TRP A 37 -3.50 2.17 -7.33
C TRP A 37 -2.06 1.73 -7.53
N ILE A 38 -1.51 1.08 -6.52
CA ILE A 38 -0.12 0.63 -6.58
C ILE A 38 -0.03 -0.82 -6.14
N ALA A 39 1.01 -1.49 -6.60
CA ALA A 39 1.36 -2.83 -6.14
C ALA A 39 2.72 -2.75 -5.48
N VAL A 40 2.81 -3.26 -4.26
CA VAL A 40 4.04 -3.22 -3.47
C VAL A 40 4.39 -4.63 -3.03
N ASP A 41 5.63 -5.02 -3.22
CA ASP A 41 6.12 -6.31 -2.76
C ASP A 41 7.38 -6.08 -1.96
N GLY A 42 7.31 -6.39 -0.66
CA GLY A 42 8.41 -6.07 0.22
C GLY A 42 8.54 -4.57 0.37
N GLU A 43 9.66 -4.05 -0.03
CA GLU A 43 9.92 -2.61 0.01
C GLU A 43 10.09 -2.06 -1.39
N GLU A 44 9.37 -2.64 -2.33
CA GLU A 44 9.53 -2.27 -3.72
C GLU A 44 8.18 -1.97 -4.34
N LEU A 45 8.09 -0.84 -5.04
CA LEU A 45 6.91 -0.48 -5.81
C LEU A 45 7.00 -1.17 -7.16
N ILE A 46 6.05 -2.04 -7.45
CA ILE A 46 6.08 -2.88 -8.64
C ILE A 46 5.33 -2.25 -9.79
N ALA A 47 4.18 -1.64 -9.52
CA ALA A 47 3.34 -1.10 -10.59
C ALA A 47 2.43 -0.03 -10.01
N ALA A 48 1.95 0.85 -10.89
CA ALA A 48 1.00 1.90 -10.53
C ALA A 48 0.14 2.22 -11.73
N ASP A 49 -1.14 2.43 -11.50
CA ASP A 49 -2.08 2.78 -12.56
C ASP A 49 -3.39 3.22 -11.91
N PRO A 50 -4.16 4.07 -12.57
CA PRO A 50 -5.48 4.44 -12.03
C PRO A 50 -6.45 3.27 -11.92
N ASP A 51 -6.24 2.21 -12.70
CA ASP A 51 -7.10 1.05 -12.68
C ASP A 51 -6.46 -0.07 -11.88
N PRO A 52 -7.09 -0.50 -10.78
CA PRO A 52 -6.49 -1.55 -9.95
C PRO A 52 -6.31 -2.88 -10.67
N GLU A 53 -7.16 -3.17 -11.65
CA GLU A 53 -7.02 -4.42 -12.38
C GLU A 53 -5.76 -4.42 -13.23
N VAL A 54 -5.42 -3.26 -13.77
CA VAL A 54 -4.17 -3.12 -14.53
C VAL A 54 -2.98 -3.34 -13.61
N VAL A 55 -3.03 -2.75 -12.43
CA VAL A 55 -1.95 -2.91 -11.45
C VAL A 55 -1.77 -4.36 -11.07
N PHE A 56 -2.87 -5.05 -10.82
CA PHE A 56 -2.83 -6.44 -10.44
C PHE A 56 -2.21 -7.29 -11.56
N ALA A 57 -2.65 -7.06 -12.79
CA ALA A 57 -2.13 -7.81 -13.91
C ALA A 57 -0.65 -7.54 -14.13
N GLU A 58 -0.24 -6.29 -14.00
CA GLU A 58 1.16 -5.93 -14.15
C GLU A 58 2.03 -6.58 -13.09
N ALA A 59 1.55 -6.59 -11.85
CA ALA A 59 2.32 -7.21 -10.78
C ALA A 59 2.53 -8.69 -11.05
N ARG A 60 1.48 -9.37 -11.48
CA ARG A 60 1.59 -10.79 -11.81
C ARG A 60 2.53 -11.01 -12.99
N ARG A 61 2.42 -10.18 -14.01
CA ARG A 61 3.27 -10.30 -15.19
C ARG A 61 4.73 -10.12 -14.85
N LYS A 62 5.02 -9.25 -13.90
CA LYS A 62 6.39 -8.99 -13.48
C LYS A 62 6.92 -10.01 -12.46
N GLY A 63 6.12 -10.99 -12.12
CA GLY A 63 6.58 -12.05 -11.23
C GLY A 63 6.28 -11.80 -9.76
N HIS A 64 5.32 -10.93 -9.47
CA HIS A 64 4.96 -10.58 -8.10
C HIS A 64 3.47 -10.82 -7.84
N PRO A 65 3.01 -12.08 -7.94
CA PRO A 65 1.57 -12.36 -7.79
C PRO A 65 1.04 -12.10 -6.39
N ASN A 66 1.92 -12.00 -5.40
CA ASN A 66 1.50 -11.77 -4.03
C ASN A 66 1.69 -10.32 -3.57
N ALA A 67 1.95 -9.42 -4.51
CA ALA A 67 2.13 -8.02 -4.16
C ALA A 67 0.84 -7.47 -3.54
N LEU A 68 1.01 -6.56 -2.60
CA LEU A 68 -0.12 -5.89 -1.98
C LEU A 68 -0.62 -4.79 -2.90
N ILE A 69 -1.93 -4.79 -3.16
CA ILE A 69 -2.55 -3.77 -4.00
C ILE A 69 -3.21 -2.75 -3.09
N SER A 70 -2.88 -1.49 -3.27
CA SER A 70 -3.37 -0.43 -2.41
C SER A 70 -3.67 0.83 -3.21
N GLY A 71 -4.71 1.54 -2.80
CA GLY A 71 -5.03 2.82 -3.44
C GLY A 71 -4.31 3.96 -2.75
N VAL A 72 -3.93 4.95 -3.54
CA VAL A 72 -3.27 6.15 -3.03
C VAL A 72 -4.28 7.29 -3.10
N ARG A 73 -4.69 7.79 -1.95
CA ARG A 73 -5.69 8.84 -1.89
C ARG A 73 -5.11 10.16 -2.37
N ARG A 74 -6.00 11.02 -2.86
CA ARG A 74 -5.60 12.35 -3.23
C ARG A 74 -5.53 13.21 -1.99
N LYS A 75 -4.41 13.85 -1.80
CA LYS A 75 -4.23 14.68 -0.62
C LYS A 75 -5.10 15.93 -0.66
N GLU A 76 -5.21 16.52 -1.81
CA GLU A 76 -5.98 17.74 -1.95
C GLU A 76 -7.47 17.51 -1.71
N TYR A 77 -7.91 16.27 -1.82
CA TYR A 77 -9.30 15.97 -1.59
C TYR A 77 -9.72 16.37 -0.18
N GLN A 78 -8.86 16.15 0.77
CA GLN A 78 -9.15 16.51 2.14
C GLN A 78 -9.26 18.01 2.32
N GLY A 79 -8.42 18.73 1.62
CA GLY A 79 -8.45 20.17 1.71
C GLY A 79 -9.75 20.75 1.18
N VAL A 80 -10.22 20.17 0.09
CA VAL A 80 -11.45 20.67 -0.49
C VAL A 80 -12.61 20.54 0.48
N ARG A 81 -12.66 19.45 1.16
CA ARG A 81 -13.73 19.20 2.08
C ARG A 81 -13.72 20.16 3.24
N MET A 82 -12.55 20.57 3.61
CA MET A 82 -12.42 21.43 4.76
C MET A 82 -12.98 22.82 4.51
N ILE A 83 -13.00 23.22 3.29
CA ILE A 83 -13.36 24.55 2.96
C ILE A 83 -14.79 24.87 3.21
N ARG A 84 -15.57 23.94 3.15
CA ARG A 84 -16.92 24.32 3.32
C ARG A 84 -17.34 24.28 4.65
#